data_eecf1a551bdbc76fd435e7b497cadef1
#
_entry.id   eecf1a551bdbc76fd435e7b497cadef1
#
_cell.length_a   1.000
_cell.length_b   1.000
_cell.length_c   1.000
_cell.angle_alpha   90.00
_cell.angle_beta   90.00
_cell.angle_gamma   90.00
#
_symmetry.space_group_name_H-M   'P 1'
#
loop_
_entity.id
_entity.type
_entity.pdbx_description
1 polymer ?
#
loop_
_entity_poly.entity_id
_entity_poly.type
_entity_poly.pdbx_seq_one_letter_code
_entity_poly.pdbx_strand_id
1 'polypeptide(L)'
;MGCLTGPITASAARRAGEGLPLDAVMSAYGMGMLETWRAMVAGARPEDLDDVLACTELALGYLQCACTAVAAAYLDERRRMESDEQQRRYTLMSALLRGEPLVDPARQAGIRLPPRYLVLCVTFARHQDEEPPGVGATMAAQRKVYRADEELERSIGEPVLSLLDTNGGTVLLPAAAPGDLDADGLVARMGLAVGVEVIAAGVLAEPDQVAEAAAQAQEILELARAFGRGPGYYRLADVLLEYQLTRPTVARGELSALLAPLDDHPDLLLTLDAYLRLGLNRRRTATQLHVHPNTVDYRLRKAIALTGLDPGDPAQLQRIGAALAIRRFSRGHLTRD
;
A
#
# COMPACT_ATOMS: atom_id res chain seq x y z
N MET A 1 -25.78 -7.40 40.27
CA MET A 1 -26.02 -6.28 39.32
C MET A 1 -25.94 -6.64 37.81
N GLY A 2 -25.63 -7.90 37.44
CA GLY A 2 -25.43 -8.30 36.04
C GLY A 2 -26.68 -8.61 35.19
N CYS A 3 -27.87 -8.62 35.74
CA CYS A 3 -29.07 -9.15 35.04
C CYS A 3 -29.98 -8.07 34.36
N LEU A 4 -29.76 -6.79 34.62
CA LEU A 4 -30.64 -5.69 34.11
C LEU A 4 -30.12 -5.02 32.84
N THR A 5 -28.90 -5.28 32.42
CA THR A 5 -28.28 -4.61 31.26
C THR A 5 -28.47 -5.35 29.93
N GLY A 6 -28.79 -6.63 29.94
CA GLY A 6 -28.92 -7.47 28.73
C GLY A 6 -29.84 -6.90 27.63
N PRO A 7 -31.07 -6.48 27.92
CA PRO A 7 -31.96 -5.93 26.92
C PRO A 7 -31.48 -4.60 26.33
N ILE A 8 -30.86 -3.75 27.15
CA ILE A 8 -30.35 -2.44 26.69
C ILE A 8 -29.10 -2.57 25.85
N THR A 9 -28.19 -3.48 26.19
CA THR A 9 -27.00 -3.77 25.37
C THR A 9 -27.37 -4.40 24.02
N ALA A 10 -28.31 -5.33 23.99
CA ALA A 10 -28.83 -5.89 22.73
C ALA A 10 -29.51 -4.83 21.85
N SER A 11 -30.25 -3.89 22.48
CA SER A 11 -30.84 -2.76 21.76
C SER A 11 -29.78 -1.79 21.21
N ALA A 12 -28.73 -1.53 21.97
CA ALA A 12 -27.61 -0.66 21.54
C ALA A 12 -26.85 -1.27 20.36
N ALA A 13 -26.54 -2.56 20.42
CA ALA A 13 -25.90 -3.28 19.31
C ALA A 13 -26.74 -3.25 18.04
N ARG A 14 -28.06 -3.48 18.14
CA ARG A 14 -28.98 -3.38 16.98
C ARG A 14 -28.96 -1.99 16.36
N ARG A 15 -29.01 -0.92 17.17
CA ARG A 15 -28.99 0.45 16.69
C ARG A 15 -27.66 0.82 16.04
N ALA A 16 -26.56 0.26 16.52
CA ALA A 16 -25.26 0.36 15.86
C ALA A 16 -25.30 -0.29 14.46
N GLY A 17 -25.94 -1.46 14.34
CA GLY A 17 -26.19 -2.14 13.06
C GLY A 17 -27.08 -1.37 12.09
N GLU A 18 -28.02 -0.60 12.62
CA GLU A 18 -28.92 0.29 11.85
C GLU A 18 -28.24 1.61 11.46
N GLY A 19 -26.99 1.85 11.87
CA GLY A 19 -26.23 3.05 11.53
C GLY A 19 -26.64 4.31 12.32
N LEU A 20 -27.42 4.17 13.41
CA LEU A 20 -27.80 5.31 14.24
C LEU A 20 -26.57 5.85 15.00
N PRO A 21 -26.33 7.18 15.01
CA PRO A 21 -25.20 7.76 15.74
C PRO A 21 -25.25 7.49 17.24
N LEU A 22 -24.08 7.29 17.87
CA LEU A 22 -24.00 6.96 19.30
C LEU A 22 -24.61 8.05 20.19
N ASP A 23 -24.42 9.31 19.85
CA ASP A 23 -24.98 10.45 20.57
C ASP A 23 -26.51 10.45 20.56
N ALA A 24 -27.14 10.10 19.43
CA ALA A 24 -28.58 9.94 19.33
C ALA A 24 -29.07 8.77 20.22
N VAL A 25 -28.35 7.65 20.23
CA VAL A 25 -28.65 6.50 21.08
C VAL A 25 -28.55 6.88 22.57
N MET A 26 -27.47 7.55 22.96
CA MET A 26 -27.25 7.99 24.34
C MET A 26 -28.29 9.01 24.80
N SER A 27 -28.64 9.97 23.92
CA SER A 27 -29.68 10.98 24.19
C SER A 27 -31.03 10.34 24.44
N ALA A 28 -31.40 9.32 23.67
CA ALA A 28 -32.66 8.59 23.86
C ALA A 28 -32.75 7.91 25.22
N TYR A 29 -31.66 7.29 25.70
CA TYR A 29 -31.59 6.69 27.04
C TYR A 29 -31.68 7.77 28.14
N GLY A 30 -30.97 8.89 27.97
CA GLY A 30 -31.04 10.03 28.92
C GLY A 30 -32.44 10.61 29.03
N MET A 31 -33.13 10.85 27.91
CA MET A 31 -34.50 11.35 27.89
C MET A 31 -35.48 10.36 28.52
N GLY A 32 -35.37 9.07 28.18
CA GLY A 32 -36.22 8.04 28.78
C GLY A 32 -36.09 7.98 30.31
N MET A 33 -34.85 8.10 30.82
CA MET A 33 -34.62 8.16 32.26
C MET A 33 -35.20 9.41 32.89
N LEU A 34 -35.06 10.58 32.26
CA LEU A 34 -35.60 11.83 32.73
C LEU A 34 -37.11 11.78 32.84
N GLU A 35 -37.81 11.26 31.83
CA GLU A 35 -39.27 11.09 31.86
C GLU A 35 -39.71 10.10 32.95
N THR A 36 -39.00 8.99 33.11
CA THR A 36 -39.25 8.01 34.16
C THR A 36 -39.10 8.63 35.56
N TRP A 37 -38.02 9.40 35.77
CA TRP A 37 -37.78 10.10 37.02
C TRP A 37 -38.84 11.16 37.31
N ARG A 38 -39.24 11.98 36.31
CA ARG A 38 -40.31 12.98 36.44
C ARG A 38 -41.63 12.32 36.85
N ALA A 39 -41.99 11.21 36.23
CA ALA A 39 -43.22 10.46 36.55
C ALA A 39 -43.16 9.92 38.01
N MET A 40 -41.99 9.48 38.47
CA MET A 40 -41.79 8.93 39.81
C MET A 40 -41.96 9.97 40.91
N VAL A 41 -41.47 11.19 40.66
CA VAL A 41 -41.50 12.27 41.65
C VAL A 41 -42.74 13.16 41.55
N ALA A 42 -43.58 13.01 40.54
CA ALA A 42 -44.74 13.88 40.31
C ALA A 42 -45.78 13.88 41.42
N GLY A 43 -45.81 12.84 42.27
CA GLY A 43 -46.72 12.73 43.42
C GLY A 43 -46.06 12.92 44.80
N ALA A 44 -44.78 13.30 44.85
CA ALA A 44 -44.03 13.41 46.09
C ALA A 44 -44.49 14.63 46.91
N ARG A 45 -44.56 14.44 48.23
CA ARG A 45 -44.90 15.48 49.23
C ARG A 45 -43.62 15.96 49.90
N PRO A 46 -43.64 17.11 50.64
CA PRO A 46 -42.47 17.60 51.33
C PRO A 46 -41.90 16.59 52.38
N GLU A 47 -42.74 15.74 52.95
CA GLU A 47 -42.36 14.66 53.87
C GLU A 47 -41.61 13.49 53.23
N ASP A 48 -41.70 13.37 51.88
CA ASP A 48 -41.08 12.30 51.11
C ASP A 48 -39.68 12.68 50.59
N LEU A 49 -39.08 13.78 51.05
CA LEU A 49 -37.85 14.35 50.52
C LEU A 49 -36.68 13.38 50.57
N ASP A 50 -36.49 12.68 51.66
CA ASP A 50 -35.40 11.71 51.85
C ASP A 50 -35.55 10.52 50.87
N ASP A 51 -36.78 10.04 50.65
CA ASP A 51 -37.07 8.98 49.68
C ASP A 51 -36.84 9.44 48.25
N VAL A 52 -37.19 10.70 47.90
CA VAL A 52 -36.92 11.30 46.58
C VAL A 52 -35.43 11.41 46.34
N LEU A 53 -34.64 11.83 47.32
CA LEU A 53 -33.19 11.93 47.22
C LEU A 53 -32.57 10.52 47.00
N ALA A 54 -32.98 9.52 47.78
CA ALA A 54 -32.52 8.14 47.65
C ALA A 54 -32.87 7.58 46.24
N CYS A 55 -34.11 7.80 45.77
CA CYS A 55 -34.51 7.40 44.40
C CYS A 55 -33.70 8.12 43.29
N THR A 56 -33.38 9.40 43.50
CA THR A 56 -32.56 10.18 42.56
C THR A 56 -31.14 9.61 42.50
N GLU A 57 -30.54 9.29 43.62
CA GLU A 57 -29.20 8.64 43.66
C GLU A 57 -29.20 7.28 42.91
N LEU A 58 -30.21 6.44 43.15
CA LEU A 58 -30.39 5.18 42.45
C LEU A 58 -30.58 5.38 40.92
N ALA A 59 -31.38 6.36 40.54
CA ALA A 59 -31.64 6.68 39.13
C ALA A 59 -30.37 7.17 38.41
N LEU A 60 -29.59 8.04 39.05
CA LEU A 60 -28.29 8.50 38.52
C LEU A 60 -27.28 7.36 38.42
N GLY A 61 -27.19 6.53 39.44
CA GLY A 61 -26.33 5.34 39.43
C GLY A 61 -26.70 4.35 38.32
N TYR A 62 -28.02 4.11 38.13
CA TYR A 62 -28.50 3.29 37.03
C TYR A 62 -28.19 3.91 35.66
N LEU A 63 -28.41 5.23 35.49
CA LEU A 63 -28.12 5.94 34.24
C LEU A 63 -26.63 5.83 33.89
N GLN A 64 -25.74 6.03 34.86
CA GLN A 64 -24.29 5.88 34.65
C GLN A 64 -23.93 4.45 34.21
N CYS A 65 -24.46 3.44 34.87
CA CYS A 65 -24.23 2.05 34.53
C CYS A 65 -24.80 1.72 33.14
N ALA A 66 -26.02 2.15 32.84
CA ALA A 66 -26.67 1.94 31.56
C ALA A 66 -25.91 2.63 30.41
N CYS A 67 -25.50 3.88 30.57
CA CYS A 67 -24.71 4.60 29.58
C CYS A 67 -23.39 3.91 29.27
N THR A 68 -22.67 3.45 30.28
CA THR A 68 -21.43 2.71 30.11
C THR A 68 -21.65 1.39 29.34
N ALA A 69 -22.68 0.63 29.72
CA ALA A 69 -23.00 -0.64 29.07
C ALA A 69 -23.47 -0.46 27.61
N VAL A 70 -24.29 0.57 27.35
CA VAL A 70 -24.77 0.94 26.02
C VAL A 70 -23.62 1.36 25.11
N ALA A 71 -22.74 2.25 25.60
CA ALA A 71 -21.58 2.71 24.83
C ALA A 71 -20.64 1.55 24.51
N ALA A 72 -20.33 0.68 25.45
CA ALA A 72 -19.49 -0.49 25.23
C ALA A 72 -20.11 -1.44 24.18
N ALA A 73 -21.39 -1.81 24.33
CA ALA A 73 -22.06 -2.71 23.39
C ALA A 73 -22.17 -2.10 21.97
N TYR A 74 -22.42 -0.80 21.87
CA TYR A 74 -22.46 -0.08 20.60
C TYR A 74 -21.08 -0.10 19.90
N LEU A 75 -20.03 0.22 20.64
CA LEU A 75 -18.67 0.24 20.09
C LEU A 75 -18.17 -1.14 19.72
N ASP A 76 -18.52 -2.17 20.51
CA ASP A 76 -18.15 -3.54 20.20
C ASP A 76 -18.85 -4.04 18.92
N GLU A 77 -20.12 -3.68 18.73
CA GLU A 77 -20.83 -4.04 17.49
C GLU A 77 -20.26 -3.30 16.27
N ARG A 78 -19.95 -2.00 16.41
CA ARG A 78 -19.28 -1.24 15.34
C ARG A 78 -17.95 -1.87 14.94
N ARG A 79 -17.12 -2.26 15.93
CA ARG A 79 -15.84 -2.95 15.66
C ARG A 79 -16.04 -4.30 14.96
N ARG A 80 -17.06 -5.07 15.35
CA ARG A 80 -17.38 -6.33 14.67
C ARG A 80 -17.76 -6.11 13.22
N MET A 81 -18.64 -5.15 12.96
CA MET A 81 -19.07 -4.82 11.59
C MET A 81 -17.90 -4.36 10.72
N GLU A 82 -17.03 -3.50 11.25
CA GLU A 82 -15.82 -3.04 10.56
C GLU A 82 -14.86 -4.20 10.27
N SER A 83 -14.66 -5.10 11.24
CA SER A 83 -13.85 -6.31 11.06
C SER A 83 -14.43 -7.27 10.02
N ASP A 84 -15.75 -7.49 10.04
CA ASP A 84 -16.43 -8.37 9.07
C ASP A 84 -16.38 -7.78 7.65
N GLU A 85 -16.52 -6.45 7.52
CA GLU A 85 -16.40 -5.78 6.24
C GLU A 85 -14.97 -5.87 5.70
N GLN A 86 -13.98 -5.61 6.54
CA GLN A 86 -12.57 -5.73 6.18
C GLN A 86 -12.22 -7.17 5.77
N GLN A 87 -12.75 -8.17 6.49
CA GLN A 87 -12.55 -9.59 6.16
C GLN A 87 -13.18 -9.94 4.81
N ARG A 88 -14.37 -9.43 4.51
CA ARG A 88 -15.04 -9.64 3.20
C ARG A 88 -14.25 -9.00 2.06
N ARG A 89 -13.76 -7.76 2.25
CA ARG A 89 -12.90 -7.07 1.27
C ARG A 89 -11.60 -7.84 1.04
N TYR A 90 -10.97 -8.31 2.11
CA TYR A 90 -9.77 -9.14 2.03
C TYR A 90 -10.01 -10.44 1.24
N THR A 91 -11.13 -11.11 1.48
CA THR A 91 -11.51 -12.34 0.77
C THR A 91 -11.70 -12.08 -0.71
N LEU A 92 -12.41 -10.99 -1.08
CA LEU A 92 -12.58 -10.60 -2.48
C LEU A 92 -11.26 -10.24 -3.15
N MET A 93 -10.43 -9.42 -2.49
CA MET A 93 -9.10 -9.05 -2.98
C MET A 93 -8.24 -10.29 -3.23
N SER A 94 -8.24 -11.23 -2.27
CA SER A 94 -7.49 -12.48 -2.39
C SER A 94 -7.99 -13.35 -3.54
N ALA A 95 -9.31 -13.42 -3.77
CA ALA A 95 -9.88 -14.16 -4.90
C ALA A 95 -9.49 -13.54 -6.24
N LEU A 96 -9.55 -12.20 -6.35
CA LEU A 96 -9.12 -11.46 -7.54
C LEU A 96 -7.63 -11.71 -7.85
N LEU A 97 -6.77 -11.61 -6.86
CA LEU A 97 -5.32 -11.81 -7.02
C LEU A 97 -4.92 -13.26 -7.32
N ARG A 98 -5.76 -14.24 -6.96
CA ARG A 98 -5.53 -15.68 -7.30
C ARG A 98 -6.23 -16.11 -8.57
N GLY A 99 -7.00 -15.25 -9.22
CA GLY A 99 -7.79 -15.61 -10.40
C GLY A 99 -8.90 -16.63 -10.10
N GLU A 100 -9.45 -16.61 -8.88
CA GLU A 100 -10.52 -17.49 -8.45
C GLU A 100 -11.90 -17.01 -8.95
N PRO A 101 -12.92 -17.88 -9.02
CA PRO A 101 -14.28 -17.47 -9.39
C PRO A 101 -14.83 -16.38 -8.48
N LEU A 102 -15.33 -15.26 -9.05
CA LEU A 102 -15.66 -14.03 -8.33
C LEU A 102 -17.14 -13.90 -7.91
N VAL A 103 -18.02 -14.79 -8.37
CA VAL A 103 -19.48 -14.66 -8.15
C VAL A 103 -19.82 -14.67 -6.66
N ASP A 104 -19.28 -15.61 -5.90
CA ASP A 104 -19.56 -15.74 -4.47
C ASP A 104 -18.82 -14.69 -3.62
N PRO A 105 -17.48 -14.48 -3.80
CA PRO A 105 -16.75 -13.46 -3.04
C PRO A 105 -17.30 -12.04 -3.24
N ALA A 106 -17.64 -11.65 -4.46
CA ALA A 106 -18.22 -10.33 -4.75
C ALA A 106 -19.59 -10.15 -4.09
N ARG A 107 -20.45 -11.18 -4.14
CA ARG A 107 -21.78 -11.17 -3.49
C ARG A 107 -21.64 -11.09 -1.97
N GLN A 108 -20.73 -11.86 -1.37
CA GLN A 108 -20.48 -11.83 0.08
C GLN A 108 -19.92 -10.50 0.55
N ALA A 109 -19.06 -9.87 -0.25
CA ALA A 109 -18.52 -8.54 0.04
C ALA A 109 -19.54 -7.42 -0.12
N GLY A 110 -20.66 -7.67 -0.81
CA GLY A 110 -21.64 -6.64 -1.17
C GLY A 110 -21.08 -5.60 -2.14
N ILE A 111 -19.98 -5.93 -2.83
CA ILE A 111 -19.29 -5.05 -3.76
C ILE A 111 -19.72 -5.40 -5.18
N ARG A 112 -20.17 -4.39 -5.92
CA ARG A 112 -20.36 -4.52 -7.38
C ARG A 112 -19.00 -4.37 -8.03
N LEU A 113 -18.57 -5.40 -8.78
CA LEU A 113 -17.31 -5.34 -9.52
C LEU A 113 -17.40 -4.25 -10.59
N PRO A 114 -16.42 -3.34 -10.67
CA PRO A 114 -16.33 -2.38 -11.76
C PRO A 114 -15.98 -3.10 -13.08
N PRO A 115 -16.18 -2.45 -14.23
CA PRO A 115 -15.81 -3.03 -15.51
C PRO A 115 -14.31 -3.33 -15.62
N ARG A 116 -13.50 -2.49 -14.98
CA ARG A 116 -12.03 -2.64 -14.93
C ARG A 116 -11.47 -2.17 -13.60
N TYR A 117 -10.26 -2.65 -13.31
CA TYR A 117 -9.41 -2.18 -12.23
C TYR A 117 -8.10 -1.64 -12.80
N LEU A 118 -7.62 -0.50 -12.30
CA LEU A 118 -6.20 -0.21 -12.35
C LEU A 118 -5.55 -1.01 -11.20
N VAL A 119 -4.83 -2.06 -11.55
CA VAL A 119 -4.07 -2.88 -10.63
C VAL A 119 -2.75 -2.18 -10.38
N LEU A 120 -2.57 -1.63 -9.19
CA LEU A 120 -1.41 -0.84 -8.80
C LEU A 120 -0.56 -1.63 -7.80
N CYS A 121 0.68 -1.92 -8.15
CA CYS A 121 1.70 -2.40 -7.21
C CYS A 121 2.55 -1.23 -6.74
N VAL A 122 2.73 -1.09 -5.44
CA VAL A 122 3.46 0.03 -4.82
C VAL A 122 4.57 -0.48 -3.91
N THR A 123 5.63 0.32 -3.77
CA THR A 123 6.66 0.12 -2.76
C THR A 123 6.96 1.43 -2.06
N PHE A 124 7.15 1.35 -0.75
CA PHE A 124 7.47 2.47 0.13
C PHE A 124 8.94 2.45 0.50
N ALA A 125 9.60 3.60 0.48
CA ALA A 125 10.87 3.76 1.13
C ALA A 125 10.71 3.64 2.67
N ARG A 126 11.81 3.37 3.37
CA ARG A 126 11.80 3.40 4.84
C ARG A 126 11.66 4.84 5.32
N HIS A 127 10.83 5.05 6.36
CA HIS A 127 10.75 6.33 7.04
C HIS A 127 11.91 6.46 8.04
N GLN A 128 12.39 7.67 8.30
CA GLN A 128 13.48 7.93 9.27
C GLN A 128 13.13 7.43 10.67
N ASP A 129 11.86 7.52 11.07
CA ASP A 129 11.36 7.04 12.37
C ASP A 129 11.28 5.50 12.48
N GLU A 130 11.57 4.77 11.40
CA GLU A 130 11.70 3.31 11.41
C GLU A 130 13.11 2.84 11.83
N GLU A 131 14.01 3.77 12.11
CA GLU A 131 15.36 3.52 12.64
C GLU A 131 15.58 4.28 13.96
N PRO A 132 16.13 3.66 15.03
CA PRO A 132 16.50 2.24 15.17
C PRO A 132 15.30 1.31 15.41
N PRO A 133 15.46 -0.01 15.21
CA PRO A 133 14.38 -0.99 15.42
C PRO A 133 13.81 -0.93 16.84
N GLY A 134 12.49 -0.93 16.97
CA GLY A 134 11.79 -0.88 18.26
C GLY A 134 10.29 -0.63 18.10
N VAL A 135 9.59 -0.49 19.23
CA VAL A 135 8.13 -0.25 19.25
C VAL A 135 7.76 1.02 18.46
N GLY A 136 8.58 2.08 18.58
CA GLY A 136 8.38 3.33 17.84
C GLY A 136 8.47 3.13 16.32
N ALA A 137 9.44 2.36 15.87
CA ALA A 137 9.63 1.99 14.46
C ALA A 137 8.41 1.23 13.90
N THR A 138 7.91 0.24 14.66
CA THR A 138 6.70 -0.51 14.29
C THR A 138 5.48 0.40 14.17
N MET A 139 5.30 1.32 15.12
CA MET A 139 4.20 2.30 15.06
C MET A 139 4.35 3.29 13.91
N ALA A 140 5.56 3.72 13.58
CA ALA A 140 5.83 4.58 12.43
C ALA A 140 5.49 3.86 11.11
N ALA A 141 5.91 2.61 10.97
CA ALA A 141 5.60 1.77 9.82
C ALA A 141 4.09 1.52 9.66
N GLN A 142 3.37 1.24 10.73
CA GLN A 142 1.92 1.09 10.71
C GLN A 142 1.19 2.39 10.34
N ARG A 143 1.63 3.53 10.87
CA ARG A 143 1.08 4.86 10.50
C ARG A 143 1.25 5.16 9.01
N LYS A 144 2.36 4.71 8.41
CA LYS A 144 2.62 4.86 6.98
C LYS A 144 1.56 4.13 6.15
N VAL A 145 1.26 2.86 6.48
CA VAL A 145 0.21 2.07 5.82
C VAL A 145 -1.16 2.75 5.97
N TYR A 146 -1.52 3.11 7.20
CA TYR A 146 -2.79 3.78 7.47
C TYR A 146 -2.98 5.07 6.65
N ARG A 147 -1.93 5.92 6.55
CA ARG A 147 -1.98 7.14 5.75
C ARG A 147 -2.08 6.87 4.25
N ALA A 148 -1.47 5.78 3.77
CA ALA A 148 -1.60 5.36 2.39
C ALA A 148 -3.04 4.96 2.06
N ASP A 149 -3.66 4.12 2.89
CA ASP A 149 -5.04 3.69 2.73
C ASP A 149 -6.01 4.89 2.82
N GLU A 150 -5.84 5.78 3.80
CA GLU A 150 -6.65 7.00 3.96
C GLU A 150 -6.56 7.92 2.72
N GLU A 151 -5.36 8.09 2.15
CA GLU A 151 -5.20 8.90 0.93
C GLU A 151 -5.83 8.25 -0.30
N LEU A 152 -5.76 6.92 -0.41
CA LEU A 152 -6.41 6.16 -1.47
C LEU A 152 -7.93 6.34 -1.42
N GLU A 153 -8.54 6.11 -0.26
CA GLU A 153 -9.99 6.27 -0.08
C GLU A 153 -10.45 7.71 -0.34
N ARG A 154 -9.70 8.70 0.14
CA ARG A 154 -10.00 10.12 -0.09
C ARG A 154 -9.93 10.49 -1.58
N SER A 155 -8.92 9.97 -2.29
CA SER A 155 -8.70 10.32 -3.69
C SER A 155 -9.70 9.66 -4.65
N ILE A 156 -10.19 8.48 -4.31
CA ILE A 156 -11.09 7.71 -5.16
C ILE A 156 -12.56 7.98 -4.82
N GLY A 157 -12.87 8.30 -3.54
CA GLY A 157 -14.24 8.56 -3.08
C GLY A 157 -15.12 7.31 -2.97
N GLU A 158 -14.56 6.13 -3.24
CA GLU A 158 -15.20 4.82 -3.15
C GLU A 158 -14.29 3.87 -2.37
N PRO A 159 -14.83 2.79 -1.78
CA PRO A 159 -14.03 1.79 -1.09
C PRO A 159 -13.01 1.14 -2.02
N VAL A 160 -11.75 1.27 -1.70
CA VAL A 160 -10.62 0.69 -2.44
C VAL A 160 -10.31 -0.69 -1.88
N LEU A 161 -9.98 -1.64 -2.75
CA LEU A 161 -9.44 -2.93 -2.34
C LEU A 161 -7.91 -2.79 -2.26
N SER A 162 -7.36 -2.85 -1.06
CA SER A 162 -5.92 -2.73 -0.83
C SER A 162 -5.39 -3.90 0.00
N LEU A 163 -4.15 -4.27 -0.28
CA LEU A 163 -3.36 -5.26 0.46
C LEU A 163 -1.97 -4.66 0.62
N LEU A 164 -1.89 -3.70 1.56
CA LEU A 164 -0.67 -2.96 1.85
C LEU A 164 -0.03 -3.43 3.14
N ASP A 165 1.28 -3.53 3.12
CA ASP A 165 2.14 -3.70 4.29
C ASP A 165 3.11 -2.52 4.44
N THR A 166 4.03 -2.61 5.38
CA THR A 166 5.02 -1.56 5.68
C THR A 166 6.02 -1.31 4.54
N ASN A 167 6.14 -2.20 3.57
CA ASN A 167 7.03 -2.09 2.42
C ASN A 167 6.30 -1.70 1.14
N GLY A 168 4.97 -1.81 1.12
CA GLY A 168 4.11 -1.58 -0.03
C GLY A 168 3.05 -2.65 -0.19
N GLY A 169 2.66 -2.96 -1.42
CA GLY A 169 1.67 -4.00 -1.70
C GLY A 169 0.89 -3.76 -2.96
N THR A 170 -0.32 -4.31 -3.04
CA THR A 170 -1.19 -4.21 -4.21
C THR A 170 -2.49 -3.50 -3.87
N VAL A 171 -2.92 -2.62 -4.77
CA VAL A 171 -4.16 -1.84 -4.68
C VAL A 171 -4.94 -2.03 -5.96
N LEU A 172 -6.25 -2.23 -5.84
CA LEU A 172 -7.17 -2.32 -6.97
C LEU A 172 -8.07 -1.08 -6.97
N LEU A 173 -7.86 -0.20 -7.94
CA LEU A 173 -8.62 1.04 -8.09
C LEU A 173 -9.71 0.83 -9.16
N PRO A 174 -10.99 1.08 -8.85
CA PRO A 174 -12.04 1.04 -9.86
C PRO A 174 -11.74 1.98 -11.02
N ALA A 175 -11.88 1.51 -12.27
CA ALA A 175 -11.68 2.32 -13.47
C ALA A 175 -12.70 1.95 -14.53
N ALA A 176 -13.28 2.93 -15.22
CA ALA A 176 -14.19 2.68 -16.31
C ALA A 176 -13.44 2.58 -17.66
N ALA A 177 -12.46 3.45 -17.88
CA ALA A 177 -11.67 3.49 -19.09
C ALA A 177 -10.17 3.84 -18.83
N PRO A 178 -9.29 3.60 -19.81
CA PRO A 178 -7.91 4.07 -19.73
C PRO A 178 -7.86 5.60 -19.60
N GLY A 179 -7.15 6.09 -18.58
CA GLY A 179 -6.99 7.53 -18.34
C GLY A 179 -8.01 8.18 -17.43
N ASP A 180 -9.01 7.45 -16.93
CA ASP A 180 -10.00 7.95 -15.96
C ASP A 180 -9.35 8.34 -14.63
N LEU A 181 -8.26 7.69 -14.27
CA LEU A 181 -7.54 7.91 -13.01
C LEU A 181 -6.21 8.65 -13.29
N ASP A 182 -6.00 9.75 -12.59
CA ASP A 182 -4.69 10.42 -12.51
C ASP A 182 -3.78 9.62 -11.57
N ALA A 183 -3.22 8.52 -12.10
CA ALA A 183 -2.35 7.63 -11.32
C ALA A 183 -1.03 8.30 -10.92
N ASP A 184 -0.49 9.17 -11.77
CA ASP A 184 0.72 9.95 -11.48
C ASP A 184 0.48 10.88 -10.28
N GLY A 185 -0.61 11.66 -10.32
CA GLY A 185 -1.01 12.54 -9.22
C GLY A 185 -1.37 11.78 -7.95
N LEU A 186 -2.03 10.61 -8.06
CA LEU A 186 -2.36 9.77 -6.91
C LEU A 186 -1.09 9.28 -6.20
N VAL A 187 -0.11 8.74 -6.94
CA VAL A 187 1.15 8.26 -6.36
C VAL A 187 1.94 9.41 -5.74
N ALA A 188 1.93 10.59 -6.34
CA ALA A 188 2.56 11.79 -5.77
C ALA A 188 1.89 12.20 -4.45
N ARG A 189 0.55 12.26 -4.39
CA ARG A 189 -0.20 12.55 -3.15
C ARG A 189 0.03 11.50 -2.07
N MET A 190 0.06 10.22 -2.46
CA MET A 190 0.39 9.13 -1.54
C MET A 190 1.79 9.32 -0.92
N GLY A 191 2.80 9.67 -1.74
CA GLY A 191 4.15 9.97 -1.25
C GLY A 191 4.18 11.10 -0.23
N LEU A 192 3.40 12.17 -0.47
CA LEU A 192 3.25 13.28 0.49
C LEU A 192 2.55 12.83 1.79
N ALA A 193 1.49 12.03 1.69
CA ALA A 193 0.73 11.57 2.85
C ALA A 193 1.55 10.63 3.74
N VAL A 194 2.29 9.69 3.14
CA VAL A 194 3.13 8.73 3.90
C VAL A 194 4.47 9.33 4.35
N GLY A 195 4.91 10.44 3.74
CA GLY A 195 6.15 11.13 4.08
C GLY A 195 7.42 10.42 3.61
N VAL A 196 7.30 9.50 2.64
CA VAL A 196 8.45 8.79 2.05
C VAL A 196 8.30 8.69 0.53
N GLU A 197 9.39 8.37 -0.14
CA GLU A 197 9.38 8.08 -1.58
C GLU A 197 8.51 6.85 -1.88
N VAL A 198 7.65 6.97 -2.89
CA VAL A 198 6.78 5.91 -3.38
C VAL A 198 7.10 5.64 -4.84
N ILE A 199 7.35 4.39 -5.15
CA ILE A 199 7.44 3.90 -6.53
C ILE A 199 6.26 2.98 -6.74
N ALA A 200 5.51 3.20 -7.82
CA ALA A 200 4.35 2.40 -8.16
C ALA A 200 4.38 2.01 -9.64
N ALA A 201 3.77 0.89 -9.94
CA ALA A 201 3.53 0.47 -11.31
C ALA A 201 2.10 -0.03 -11.46
N GLY A 202 1.48 0.19 -12.62
CA GLY A 202 0.08 -0.17 -12.81
C GLY A 202 -0.26 -0.74 -14.17
N VAL A 203 -1.24 -1.64 -14.15
CA VAL A 203 -1.82 -2.29 -15.34
C VAL A 203 -3.34 -2.23 -15.23
N LEU A 204 -3.99 -1.82 -16.30
CA LEU A 204 -5.46 -1.81 -16.38
C LEU A 204 -5.95 -3.20 -16.82
N ALA A 205 -6.91 -3.78 -16.10
CA ALA A 205 -7.39 -5.13 -16.34
C ALA A 205 -8.90 -5.26 -16.05
N GLU A 206 -9.56 -6.21 -16.67
CA GLU A 206 -10.87 -6.69 -16.29
C GLU A 206 -10.77 -7.56 -15.01
N PRO A 207 -11.86 -7.74 -14.24
CA PRO A 207 -11.81 -8.44 -12.96
C PRO A 207 -11.22 -9.86 -13.03
N ASP A 208 -11.44 -10.59 -14.11
CA ASP A 208 -10.92 -11.95 -14.35
C ASP A 208 -9.43 -11.97 -14.73
N GLN A 209 -8.85 -10.82 -15.10
CA GLN A 209 -7.44 -10.66 -15.49
C GLN A 209 -6.59 -10.01 -14.40
N VAL A 210 -7.16 -9.72 -13.23
CA VAL A 210 -6.45 -9.02 -12.13
C VAL A 210 -5.21 -9.76 -11.68
N ALA A 211 -5.24 -11.09 -11.62
CA ALA A 211 -4.08 -11.89 -11.22
C ALA A 211 -2.89 -11.71 -12.16
N GLU A 212 -3.13 -11.76 -13.47
CA GLU A 212 -2.10 -11.56 -14.49
C GLU A 212 -1.60 -10.11 -14.50
N ALA A 213 -2.51 -9.15 -14.35
CA ALA A 213 -2.19 -7.74 -14.28
C ALA A 213 -1.34 -7.39 -13.03
N ALA A 214 -1.62 -8.03 -11.89
CA ALA A 214 -0.83 -7.85 -10.68
C ALA A 214 0.61 -8.40 -10.86
N ALA A 215 0.75 -9.56 -11.48
CA ALA A 215 2.07 -10.11 -11.79
C ALA A 215 2.84 -9.20 -12.76
N GLN A 216 2.17 -8.64 -13.78
CA GLN A 216 2.78 -7.72 -14.72
C GLN A 216 3.14 -6.37 -14.06
N ALA A 217 2.26 -5.81 -13.23
CA ALA A 217 2.53 -4.57 -12.50
C ALA A 217 3.71 -4.75 -11.53
N GLN A 218 3.80 -5.90 -10.85
CA GLN A 218 4.92 -6.23 -9.99
C GLN A 218 6.24 -6.31 -10.79
N GLU A 219 6.22 -6.92 -11.96
CA GLU A 219 7.40 -7.00 -12.83
C GLU A 219 7.86 -5.60 -13.30
N ILE A 220 6.91 -4.74 -13.70
CA ILE A 220 7.21 -3.35 -14.08
C ILE A 220 7.84 -2.58 -12.89
N LEU A 221 7.27 -2.75 -11.69
CA LEU A 221 7.78 -2.14 -10.46
C LEU A 221 9.21 -2.58 -10.14
N GLU A 222 9.50 -3.87 -10.27
CA GLU A 222 10.83 -4.42 -10.06
C GLU A 222 11.84 -3.90 -11.08
N LEU A 223 11.44 -3.78 -12.34
CA LEU A 223 12.27 -3.16 -13.37
C LEU A 223 12.55 -1.69 -13.06
N ALA A 224 11.54 -0.91 -12.74
CA ALA A 224 11.72 0.51 -12.38
C ALA A 224 12.73 0.66 -11.24
N ARG A 225 12.63 -0.17 -10.20
CA ARG A 225 13.57 -0.19 -9.06
C ARG A 225 14.98 -0.65 -9.47
N ALA A 226 15.10 -1.76 -10.19
CA ALA A 226 16.40 -2.33 -10.60
C ALA A 226 17.19 -1.37 -11.50
N PHE A 227 16.49 -0.55 -12.28
CA PHE A 227 17.10 0.46 -13.15
C PHE A 227 17.26 1.84 -12.48
N GLY A 228 16.98 1.94 -11.17
CA GLY A 228 17.21 3.16 -10.39
C GLY A 228 16.28 4.29 -10.80
N ARG A 229 15.06 3.98 -11.24
CA ARG A 229 14.04 5.00 -11.50
C ARG A 229 13.66 5.66 -10.17
N GLY A 230 13.42 6.97 -10.20
CA GLY A 230 13.02 7.75 -9.04
C GLY A 230 11.60 7.43 -8.54
N PRO A 231 11.13 8.12 -7.49
CA PRO A 231 9.75 8.01 -7.04
C PRO A 231 8.78 8.44 -8.14
N GLY A 232 7.64 7.74 -8.26
CA GLY A 232 6.62 8.02 -9.27
C GLY A 232 5.86 6.79 -9.73
N TYR A 233 4.97 7.00 -10.70
CA TYR A 233 4.15 5.96 -11.31
C TYR A 233 4.75 5.49 -12.63
N TYR A 234 4.79 4.19 -12.89
CA TYR A 234 5.37 3.58 -14.08
C TYR A 234 4.38 2.64 -14.76
N ARG A 235 4.35 2.73 -16.08
CA ARG A 235 3.61 1.85 -16.99
C ARG A 235 4.61 0.99 -17.76
N LEU A 236 4.11 -0.06 -18.41
CA LEU A 236 4.93 -0.89 -19.29
C LEU A 236 5.70 -0.05 -20.34
N ALA A 237 5.06 1.01 -20.88
CA ALA A 237 5.68 1.88 -21.86
C ALA A 237 6.97 2.57 -21.34
N ASP A 238 7.06 2.84 -20.05
CA ASP A 238 8.18 3.55 -19.42
C ASP A 238 9.40 2.64 -19.21
N VAL A 239 9.20 1.31 -19.24
CA VAL A 239 10.24 0.28 -19.03
C VAL A 239 10.23 -0.78 -20.15
N LEU A 240 9.71 -0.44 -21.31
CA LEU A 240 9.44 -1.39 -22.41
C LEU A 240 10.69 -2.13 -22.87
N LEU A 241 11.81 -1.43 -23.01
CA LEU A 241 13.08 -2.00 -23.43
C LEU A 241 13.62 -2.96 -22.35
N GLU A 242 13.66 -2.51 -21.11
CA GLU A 242 14.09 -3.27 -19.95
C GLU A 242 13.23 -4.53 -19.78
N TYR A 243 11.91 -4.37 -19.91
CA TYR A 243 10.95 -5.47 -19.86
C TYR A 243 11.26 -6.55 -20.91
N GLN A 244 11.54 -6.14 -22.16
CA GLN A 244 11.87 -7.07 -23.24
C GLN A 244 13.23 -7.77 -23.04
N LEU A 245 14.24 -7.03 -22.57
CA LEU A 245 15.58 -7.55 -22.34
C LEU A 245 15.68 -8.54 -21.16
N THR A 246 14.76 -8.46 -20.21
CA THR A 246 14.76 -9.35 -19.03
C THR A 246 13.97 -10.64 -19.23
N ARG A 247 13.22 -10.78 -20.31
CA ARG A 247 12.51 -12.01 -20.66
C ARG A 247 13.47 -13.20 -20.83
N PRO A 248 13.11 -14.42 -20.35
CA PRO A 248 13.96 -15.60 -20.46
C PRO A 248 13.99 -16.12 -21.92
N THR A 249 14.90 -15.58 -22.69
CA THR A 249 15.12 -15.96 -24.10
C THR A 249 16.58 -16.37 -24.34
N VAL A 250 16.83 -17.08 -25.43
CA VAL A 250 18.20 -17.41 -25.87
C VAL A 250 19.01 -16.14 -26.07
N ALA A 251 18.41 -15.11 -26.67
CA ALA A 251 19.07 -13.82 -26.91
C ALA A 251 19.49 -13.13 -25.63
N ARG A 252 18.73 -13.25 -24.51
CA ARG A 252 19.13 -12.74 -23.20
C ARG A 252 20.42 -13.40 -22.71
N GLY A 253 20.53 -14.73 -22.87
CA GLY A 253 21.74 -15.46 -22.50
C GLY A 253 22.96 -15.00 -23.28
N GLU A 254 22.84 -14.87 -24.59
CA GLU A 254 23.90 -14.39 -25.49
C GLU A 254 24.33 -12.96 -25.14
N LEU A 255 23.36 -12.05 -24.91
CA LEU A 255 23.67 -10.67 -24.51
C LEU A 255 24.38 -10.63 -23.15
N SER A 256 23.93 -11.42 -22.17
CA SER A 256 24.58 -11.49 -20.85
C SER A 256 26.02 -11.99 -20.93
N ALA A 257 26.27 -12.98 -21.82
CA ALA A 257 27.58 -13.57 -22.03
C ALA A 257 28.61 -12.59 -22.62
N LEU A 258 28.19 -11.53 -23.34
CA LEU A 258 29.08 -10.53 -23.91
C LEU A 258 30.00 -9.85 -22.88
N LEU A 259 29.56 -9.72 -21.66
CA LEU A 259 30.31 -9.10 -20.55
C LEU A 259 30.88 -10.13 -19.56
N ALA A 260 30.74 -11.44 -19.84
CA ALA A 260 31.31 -12.49 -18.97
C ALA A 260 32.83 -12.35 -18.75
N PRO A 261 33.66 -11.90 -19.73
CA PRO A 261 35.07 -11.68 -19.50
C PRO A 261 35.40 -10.61 -18.44
N LEU A 262 34.40 -9.83 -18.01
CA LEU A 262 34.55 -8.81 -16.94
C LEU A 262 34.09 -9.31 -15.58
N ASP A 263 33.68 -10.56 -15.40
CA ASP A 263 33.18 -11.07 -14.11
C ASP A 263 34.26 -11.08 -13.03
N ASP A 264 35.51 -11.40 -13.41
CA ASP A 264 36.66 -11.33 -12.50
C ASP A 264 37.25 -9.91 -12.37
N HIS A 265 36.63 -8.92 -13.01
CA HIS A 265 37.10 -7.52 -13.04
C HIS A 265 35.99 -6.53 -12.70
N PRO A 266 35.51 -6.53 -11.45
CA PRO A 266 34.33 -5.70 -11.04
C PRO A 266 34.58 -4.20 -11.21
N ASP A 267 35.83 -3.74 -11.10
CA ASP A 267 36.21 -2.35 -11.32
C ASP A 267 36.09 -1.90 -12.77
N LEU A 268 36.34 -2.80 -13.73
CA LEU A 268 36.14 -2.52 -15.17
C LEU A 268 34.68 -2.45 -15.51
N LEU A 269 33.88 -3.41 -14.99
CA LEU A 269 32.44 -3.46 -15.20
C LEU A 269 31.76 -2.21 -14.62
N LEU A 270 32.14 -1.82 -13.38
CA LEU A 270 31.63 -0.61 -12.73
C LEU A 270 31.99 0.66 -13.52
N THR A 271 33.23 0.72 -14.07
CA THR A 271 33.67 1.85 -14.87
C THR A 271 32.88 1.94 -16.18
N LEU A 272 32.67 0.82 -16.87
CA LEU A 272 31.91 0.75 -18.12
C LEU A 272 30.45 1.17 -17.89
N ASP A 273 29.84 0.67 -16.82
CA ASP A 273 28.47 1.01 -16.44
C ASP A 273 28.30 2.52 -16.12
N ALA A 274 29.18 3.07 -15.30
CA ALA A 274 29.18 4.50 -14.96
C ALA A 274 29.42 5.37 -16.20
N TYR A 275 30.32 4.95 -17.09
CA TYR A 275 30.65 5.66 -18.32
C TYR A 275 29.43 5.77 -19.24
N LEU A 276 28.66 4.69 -19.43
CA LEU A 276 27.44 4.73 -20.23
C LEU A 276 26.37 5.62 -19.56
N ARG A 277 26.13 5.46 -18.28
CA ARG A 277 25.11 6.25 -17.55
C ARG A 277 25.39 7.75 -17.57
N LEU A 278 26.64 8.14 -17.61
CA LEU A 278 27.08 9.53 -17.64
C LEU A 278 27.24 10.11 -19.07
N GLY A 279 26.63 9.42 -20.07
CA GLY A 279 26.64 9.90 -21.46
C GLY A 279 28.03 9.87 -22.09
N LEU A 280 28.80 8.82 -21.81
CA LEU A 280 30.16 8.61 -22.34
C LEU A 280 31.15 9.71 -21.95
N ASN A 281 30.94 10.34 -20.78
CA ASN A 281 31.77 11.44 -20.31
C ASN A 281 32.82 10.97 -19.32
N ARG A 282 34.08 10.89 -19.77
CA ARG A 282 35.22 10.41 -18.97
C ARG A 282 35.46 11.20 -17.68
N ARG A 283 35.33 12.55 -17.74
CA ARG A 283 35.54 13.41 -16.58
C ARG A 283 34.47 13.19 -15.50
N ARG A 284 33.20 13.16 -15.92
CA ARG A 284 32.09 12.87 -15.01
C ARG A 284 32.20 11.48 -14.39
N THR A 285 32.62 10.48 -15.19
CA THR A 285 32.86 9.12 -14.71
C THR A 285 33.98 9.08 -13.67
N ALA A 286 35.10 9.77 -13.95
CA ALA A 286 36.23 9.86 -13.02
C ALA A 286 35.81 10.48 -11.68
N THR A 287 35.04 11.58 -11.72
CA THR A 287 34.52 12.26 -10.52
C THR A 287 33.59 11.32 -9.72
N GLN A 288 32.64 10.64 -10.39
CA GLN A 288 31.71 9.73 -9.71
C GLN A 288 32.40 8.51 -9.08
N LEU A 289 33.44 8.00 -9.72
CA LEU A 289 34.20 6.84 -9.24
C LEU A 289 35.37 7.22 -8.32
N HIS A 290 35.56 8.51 -8.05
CA HIS A 290 36.69 9.04 -7.26
C HIS A 290 38.05 8.56 -7.74
N VAL A 291 38.27 8.56 -9.08
CA VAL A 291 39.51 8.16 -9.72
C VAL A 291 40.02 9.25 -10.67
N HIS A 292 41.29 9.16 -11.11
CA HIS A 292 41.82 10.05 -12.11
C HIS A 292 41.24 9.71 -13.51
N PRO A 293 40.98 10.69 -14.44
CA PRO A 293 40.52 10.41 -15.80
C PRO A 293 41.37 9.39 -16.58
N ASN A 294 42.69 9.39 -16.42
CA ASN A 294 43.57 8.40 -17.03
C ASN A 294 43.25 6.96 -16.56
N THR A 295 42.81 6.81 -15.31
CA THR A 295 42.38 5.50 -14.79
C THR A 295 41.13 5.02 -15.48
N VAL A 296 40.17 5.92 -15.76
CA VAL A 296 38.96 5.61 -16.55
C VAL A 296 39.35 5.14 -17.96
N ASP A 297 40.28 5.89 -18.63
CA ASP A 297 40.74 5.52 -19.97
C ASP A 297 41.50 4.18 -19.97
N TYR A 298 42.31 3.91 -18.97
CA TYR A 298 42.96 2.61 -18.82
C TYR A 298 41.96 1.48 -18.64
N ARG A 299 40.99 1.64 -17.73
CA ARG A 299 39.99 0.64 -17.45
C ARG A 299 39.11 0.38 -18.67
N LEU A 300 38.68 1.40 -19.41
CA LEU A 300 37.88 1.23 -20.64
C LEU A 300 38.70 0.47 -21.72
N ARG A 301 39.95 0.84 -21.95
CA ARG A 301 40.83 0.08 -22.89
C ARG A 301 40.99 -1.38 -22.51
N LYS A 302 41.16 -1.67 -21.22
CA LYS A 302 41.25 -3.04 -20.72
C LYS A 302 39.92 -3.80 -20.89
N ALA A 303 38.76 -3.15 -20.64
CA ALA A 303 37.47 -3.74 -20.87
C ALA A 303 37.24 -4.07 -22.36
N ILE A 304 37.63 -3.17 -23.29
CA ILE A 304 37.59 -3.41 -24.73
C ILE A 304 38.49 -4.60 -25.11
N ALA A 305 39.69 -4.67 -24.58
CA ALA A 305 40.63 -5.75 -24.88
C ALA A 305 40.09 -7.12 -24.45
N LEU A 306 39.35 -7.19 -23.33
CA LEU A 306 38.78 -8.43 -22.80
C LEU A 306 37.50 -8.84 -23.49
N THR A 307 36.64 -7.89 -23.83
CA THR A 307 35.30 -8.17 -24.40
C THR A 307 35.23 -8.09 -25.92
N GLY A 308 36.17 -7.42 -26.54
CA GLY A 308 36.11 -7.06 -27.96
C GLY A 308 35.07 -6.00 -28.30
N LEU A 309 34.47 -5.34 -27.29
CA LEU A 309 33.37 -4.39 -27.46
C LEU A 309 33.84 -2.96 -27.17
N ASP A 310 33.77 -2.09 -28.17
CA ASP A 310 34.12 -0.65 -28.05
C ASP A 310 32.87 0.18 -27.82
N PRO A 311 32.74 0.87 -26.66
CA PRO A 311 31.63 1.79 -26.41
C PRO A 311 31.67 3.05 -27.30
N GLY A 312 32.76 3.29 -28.07
CA GLY A 312 32.84 4.31 -29.08
C GLY A 312 32.14 3.97 -30.40
N ASP A 313 31.88 2.68 -30.63
CA ASP A 313 31.10 2.20 -31.79
C ASP A 313 29.60 2.18 -31.45
N PRO A 314 28.73 2.92 -32.15
CA PRO A 314 27.30 2.99 -31.86
C PRO A 314 26.58 1.64 -31.86
N ALA A 315 26.96 0.70 -32.74
CA ALA A 315 26.34 -0.62 -32.81
C ALA A 315 26.73 -1.50 -31.60
N GLN A 316 27.99 -1.41 -31.18
CA GLN A 316 28.48 -2.13 -30.01
C GLN A 316 28.02 -1.49 -28.71
N LEU A 317 27.88 -0.17 -28.66
CA LEU A 317 27.33 0.56 -27.53
C LEU A 317 25.91 0.07 -27.16
N GLN A 318 25.04 -0.15 -28.13
CA GLN A 318 23.71 -0.70 -27.88
C GLN A 318 23.77 -2.09 -27.26
N ARG A 319 24.65 -2.97 -27.75
CA ARG A 319 24.87 -4.31 -27.21
C ARG A 319 25.41 -4.29 -25.78
N ILE A 320 26.38 -3.40 -25.51
CA ILE A 320 26.92 -3.19 -24.16
C ILE A 320 25.82 -2.70 -23.22
N GLY A 321 25.01 -1.73 -23.65
CA GLY A 321 23.89 -1.21 -22.87
C GLY A 321 22.86 -2.29 -22.51
N ALA A 322 22.46 -3.11 -23.48
CA ALA A 322 21.56 -4.24 -23.26
C ALA A 322 22.15 -5.29 -22.27
N ALA A 323 23.42 -5.63 -22.44
CA ALA A 323 24.10 -6.58 -21.56
C ALA A 323 24.21 -6.07 -20.12
N LEU A 324 24.52 -4.80 -19.93
CA LEU A 324 24.54 -4.16 -18.61
C LEU A 324 23.15 -4.10 -17.97
N ALA A 325 22.11 -3.84 -18.76
CA ALA A 325 20.72 -3.83 -18.31
C ALA A 325 20.31 -5.19 -17.74
N ILE A 326 20.58 -6.26 -18.51
CA ILE A 326 20.30 -7.65 -18.08
C ILE A 326 21.02 -7.99 -16.76
N ARG A 327 22.28 -7.59 -16.61
CA ARG A 327 23.10 -7.87 -15.43
C ARG A 327 22.61 -7.11 -14.17
N ARG A 328 22.15 -5.87 -14.32
CA ARG A 328 21.55 -5.12 -13.21
C ARG A 328 20.32 -5.83 -12.67
N PHE A 329 19.44 -6.26 -13.56
CA PHE A 329 18.23 -6.99 -13.19
C PHE A 329 18.54 -8.30 -12.46
N SER A 330 19.50 -9.08 -12.97
CA SER A 330 19.92 -10.35 -12.36
C SER A 330 20.52 -10.16 -10.95
N ARG A 331 21.29 -9.09 -10.72
CA ARG A 331 21.84 -8.77 -9.39
C ARG A 331 20.75 -8.33 -8.40
N GLY A 332 19.75 -7.59 -8.83
CA GLY A 332 18.64 -7.15 -7.99
C GLY A 332 17.76 -8.32 -7.50
N HIS A 333 17.72 -9.43 -8.22
CA HIS A 333 17.02 -10.66 -7.81
C HIS A 333 17.82 -11.50 -6.80
N LEU A 334 19.16 -11.54 -6.93
CA LEU A 334 20.04 -12.33 -6.04
C LEU A 334 20.20 -11.73 -4.62
N THR A 335 19.80 -10.48 -4.41
CA THR A 335 19.85 -9.84 -3.08
C THR A 335 18.55 -9.99 -2.27
N ARG A 336 17.57 -10.77 -2.77
CA ARG A 336 16.27 -10.99 -2.12
C ARG A 336 16.07 -12.40 -1.52
N ASP A 337 16.96 -13.33 -1.83
CA ASP A 337 17.06 -14.65 -1.18
C ASP A 337 18.08 -14.58 0.00
#